data_c1dea8cad2e1b500975dff1bdf189362
#
_entry.id   c1dea8cad2e1b500975dff1bdf189362
#
_cell.length_a   1.000
_cell.length_b   1.000
_cell.length_c   1.000
_cell.angle_alpha   90.00
_cell.angle_beta   90.00
_cell.angle_gamma   90.00
#
_symmetry.space_group_name_H-M   'P 1'
#
loop_
_entity.id
_entity.type
_entity.pdbx_description
1 polymer ?
#
loop_
_entity_poly.entity_id
_entity_poly.type
_entity_poly.pdbx_seq_one_letter_code
_entity_poly.pdbx_strand_id
1 'polypeptide(L)'
;IDRFLKNALECESDALSDGKEVYIPSVMEHVELAGVHSGDSACVIPPVSISKENLDTIKEYTRKIAENLKVCGLMNMQYAIEDGKVYVIEANPRASRTVPLVSKVCNTQMARLATRLMLGESLASLGLKDKTIPYFGAKEAVLPWARFPGVDPILGPEMRSTGEVLGMAGDFPL
;
A
#
# COMPACT_ATOMS: atom_id res chain seq x y z
N ILE A 1 16.87 -9.46 16.51
CA ILE A 1 16.57 -10.79 15.90
C ILE A 1 15.09 -10.78 15.57
N ASP A 2 14.75 -10.96 14.31
CA ASP A 2 13.38 -11.00 13.81
C ASP A 2 12.99 -12.42 13.40
N ARG A 3 11.68 -12.64 13.25
CA ARG A 3 11.16 -13.90 12.74
C ARG A 3 11.29 -13.90 11.21
N PHE A 4 11.87 -14.94 10.64
CA PHE A 4 11.87 -15.17 9.21
C PHE A 4 10.54 -15.77 8.76
N LEU A 5 9.90 -15.15 7.76
CA LEU A 5 8.68 -15.62 7.11
C LEU A 5 9.06 -16.26 5.77
N LYS A 6 8.62 -17.51 5.53
CA LYS A 6 9.05 -18.26 4.35
C LYS A 6 8.20 -18.00 3.10
N ASN A 7 6.89 -17.89 3.28
CA ASN A 7 5.92 -17.80 2.18
C ASN A 7 4.84 -16.76 2.51
N ALA A 8 5.27 -15.62 3.05
CA ALA A 8 4.33 -14.58 3.40
C ALA A 8 3.83 -13.82 2.17
N LEU A 9 2.54 -13.56 2.13
CA LEU A 9 1.93 -12.60 1.22
C LEU A 9 2.25 -11.20 1.73
N GLU A 10 2.76 -10.32 0.87
CA GLU A 10 2.99 -8.93 1.23
C GLU A 10 1.81 -8.06 0.86
N CYS A 11 1.54 -7.06 1.67
CA CYS A 11 0.53 -6.04 1.36
C CYS A 11 0.88 -4.70 2.01
N GLU A 12 0.32 -3.64 1.45
CA GLU A 12 0.55 -2.27 1.91
C GLU A 12 -0.75 -1.53 2.16
N SER A 13 -0.71 -0.52 3.02
CA SER A 13 -1.77 0.47 3.14
C SER A 13 -1.19 1.87 3.18
N ASP A 14 -1.72 2.77 2.33
CA ASP A 14 -1.50 4.20 2.43
C ASP A 14 -2.64 4.83 3.19
N ALA A 15 -2.32 5.58 4.23
CA ALA A 15 -3.28 6.21 5.12
C ALA A 15 -3.12 7.73 5.16
N LEU A 16 -4.23 8.43 5.39
CA LEU A 16 -4.28 9.84 5.77
C LEU A 16 -4.57 9.94 7.26
N SER A 17 -3.86 10.81 7.96
CA SER A 17 -4.11 11.07 9.38
C SER A 17 -3.95 12.55 9.70
N ASP A 18 -4.74 13.03 10.68
CA ASP A 18 -4.64 14.37 11.26
C ASP A 18 -4.04 14.34 12.67
N GLY A 19 -3.45 13.21 13.08
CA GLY A 19 -2.90 12.98 14.39
C GLY A 19 -3.92 12.44 15.41
N LYS A 20 -5.19 12.32 15.04
CA LYS A 20 -6.30 11.81 15.88
C LYS A 20 -7.12 10.74 15.16
N GLU A 21 -7.50 11.02 13.93
CA GLU A 21 -8.28 10.14 13.09
C GLU A 21 -7.44 9.64 11.92
N VAL A 22 -7.83 8.49 11.36
CA VAL A 22 -7.11 7.84 10.26
C VAL A 22 -8.10 7.35 9.20
N TYR A 23 -7.83 7.70 7.95
CA TYR A 23 -8.57 7.23 6.80
C TYR A 23 -7.69 6.35 5.92
N ILE A 24 -8.17 5.14 5.61
CA ILE A 24 -7.48 4.15 4.79
C ILE A 24 -8.39 3.81 3.61
N PRO A 25 -8.11 4.32 2.40
CA PRO A 25 -8.99 4.12 1.25
C PRO A 25 -9.06 2.66 0.78
N SER A 26 -7.94 1.95 0.83
CA SER A 26 -7.85 0.52 0.51
C SER A 26 -6.54 -0.06 1.03
N VAL A 27 -6.46 -1.39 1.01
CA VAL A 27 -5.21 -2.16 1.15
C VAL A 27 -4.79 -2.59 -0.25
N MET A 28 -3.50 -2.60 -0.53
CA MET A 28 -2.90 -3.13 -1.75
C MET A 28 -2.34 -4.52 -1.47
N GLU A 29 -2.67 -5.47 -2.31
CA GLU A 29 -2.12 -6.82 -2.29
C GLU A 29 -0.98 -6.93 -3.30
N HIS A 30 0.16 -7.48 -2.89
CA HIS A 30 1.29 -7.76 -3.77
C HIS A 30 1.12 -9.13 -4.43
N VAL A 31 1.54 -9.24 -5.67
CA VAL A 31 1.53 -10.51 -6.43
C VAL A 31 2.74 -11.35 -6.04
N GLU A 32 3.90 -10.72 -5.89
CA GLU A 32 5.11 -11.38 -5.43
C GLU A 32 5.07 -11.63 -3.93
N LEU A 33 5.72 -12.71 -3.49
CA LEU A 33 5.88 -13.01 -2.07
C LEU A 33 6.76 -11.96 -1.37
N ALA A 34 6.59 -11.82 -0.07
CA ALA A 34 7.41 -10.96 0.76
C ALA A 34 8.91 -11.26 0.60
N GLY A 35 9.71 -10.21 0.48
CA GLY A 35 11.14 -10.28 0.22
C GLY A 35 11.56 -9.68 -1.12
N VAL A 36 10.61 -9.40 -2.02
CA VAL A 36 10.81 -8.54 -3.19
C VAL A 36 10.55 -7.09 -2.78
N HIS A 37 11.40 -6.16 -3.24
CA HIS A 37 11.18 -4.74 -2.95
C HIS A 37 9.83 -4.27 -3.47
N SER A 38 9.06 -3.58 -2.65
CA SER A 38 7.67 -3.16 -2.96
C SER A 38 7.55 -2.31 -4.25
N GLY A 39 8.62 -1.58 -4.62
CA GLY A 39 8.70 -0.85 -5.89
C GLY A 39 8.76 -1.75 -7.12
N ASP A 40 9.21 -3.00 -6.96
CA ASP A 40 9.39 -3.98 -8.05
C ASP A 40 8.23 -4.98 -8.12
N SER A 41 7.40 -5.05 -7.08
CA SER A 41 6.24 -5.94 -7.02
C SER A 41 5.08 -5.39 -7.84
N ALA A 42 4.36 -6.29 -8.51
CA ALA A 42 3.03 -5.99 -9.00
C ALA A 42 2.05 -5.88 -7.83
N CYS A 43 1.10 -4.96 -7.91
CA CYS A 43 0.12 -4.77 -6.84
C CYS A 43 -1.29 -4.65 -7.40
N VAL A 44 -2.28 -5.10 -6.65
CA VAL A 44 -3.70 -5.00 -7.01
C VAL A 44 -4.51 -4.29 -5.92
N ILE A 45 -5.46 -3.48 -6.32
CA ILE A 45 -6.47 -2.79 -5.49
C ILE A 45 -7.85 -2.98 -6.14
N PRO A 46 -8.89 -3.36 -5.40
CA PRO A 46 -8.87 -3.86 -4.02
C PRO A 46 -8.15 -5.21 -3.92
N PRO A 47 -7.75 -5.64 -2.70
CA PRO A 47 -7.11 -6.94 -2.50
C PRO A 47 -8.06 -8.08 -2.89
N VAL A 48 -7.47 -9.18 -3.40
CA VAL A 48 -8.21 -10.31 -4.00
C VAL A 48 -8.19 -11.55 -3.10
N SER A 49 -7.02 -11.87 -2.52
CA SER A 49 -6.84 -13.08 -1.73
C SER A 49 -6.83 -12.86 -0.21
N ILE A 50 -6.71 -11.61 0.24
CA ILE A 50 -6.63 -11.29 1.67
C ILE A 50 -8.01 -11.45 2.31
N SER A 51 -8.10 -12.27 3.36
CA SER A 51 -9.35 -12.47 4.10
C SER A 51 -9.85 -11.17 4.75
N LYS A 52 -11.18 -11.09 4.95
CA LYS A 52 -11.78 -9.94 5.62
C LYS A 52 -11.21 -9.71 7.02
N GLU A 53 -10.95 -10.79 7.77
CA GLU A 53 -10.36 -10.72 9.11
C GLU A 53 -8.96 -10.08 9.08
N ASN A 54 -8.13 -10.48 8.14
CA ASN A 54 -6.80 -9.89 7.97
C ASN A 54 -6.88 -8.43 7.50
N LEU A 55 -7.83 -8.08 6.62
CA LEU A 55 -8.06 -6.69 6.22
C LEU A 55 -8.47 -5.81 7.40
N ASP A 56 -9.36 -6.31 8.26
CA ASP A 56 -9.79 -5.58 9.46
C ASP A 56 -8.61 -5.41 10.43
N THR A 57 -7.79 -6.44 10.59
CA THR A 57 -6.55 -6.39 11.40
C THR A 57 -5.55 -5.37 10.86
N ILE A 58 -5.29 -5.36 9.54
CA ILE A 58 -4.40 -4.41 8.89
C ILE A 58 -4.87 -2.96 9.12
N LYS A 59 -6.17 -2.73 8.93
CA LYS A 59 -6.76 -1.40 9.16
C LYS A 59 -6.64 -0.97 10.63
N GLU A 60 -6.87 -1.89 11.55
CA GLU A 60 -6.73 -1.63 12.99
C GLU A 60 -5.28 -1.29 13.35
N TYR A 61 -4.30 -2.06 12.86
CA TYR A 61 -2.89 -1.81 13.11
C TYR A 61 -2.45 -0.48 12.51
N THR A 62 -2.86 -0.19 11.27
CA THR A 62 -2.58 1.08 10.61
C THR A 62 -3.09 2.26 11.45
N ARG A 63 -4.35 2.19 11.95
CA ARG A 63 -4.92 3.24 12.82
C ARG A 63 -4.13 3.40 14.11
N LYS A 64 -3.93 2.32 14.86
CA LYS A 64 -3.20 2.35 16.13
C LYS A 64 -1.79 2.93 15.98
N ILE A 65 -1.07 2.55 14.93
CA ILE A 65 0.29 3.03 14.70
C ILE A 65 0.27 4.52 14.34
N ALA A 66 -0.60 4.94 13.42
CA ALA A 66 -0.71 6.35 13.04
C ALA A 66 -1.09 7.26 14.22
N GLU A 67 -2.04 6.84 15.05
CA GLU A 67 -2.47 7.56 16.25
C GLU A 67 -1.33 7.67 17.29
N ASN A 68 -0.64 6.56 17.57
CA ASN A 68 0.46 6.56 18.56
C ASN A 68 1.67 7.37 18.11
N LEU A 69 1.98 7.35 16.80
CA LEU A 69 3.03 8.17 16.19
C LEU A 69 2.58 9.63 15.96
N LYS A 70 1.30 9.93 16.20
CA LYS A 70 0.68 11.25 15.92
C LYS A 70 0.95 11.73 14.50
N VAL A 71 0.79 10.82 13.54
CA VAL A 71 1.04 11.12 12.14
C VAL A 71 0.08 12.19 11.67
N CYS A 72 0.61 13.25 11.04
CA CYS A 72 -0.17 14.27 10.36
C CYS A 72 0.23 14.30 8.87
N GLY A 73 -0.71 13.93 7.99
CA GLY A 73 -0.48 13.78 6.56
C GLY A 73 -0.57 12.34 6.11
N LEU A 74 0.44 11.85 5.38
CA LEU A 74 0.51 10.50 4.83
C LEU A 74 1.35 9.55 5.70
N MET A 75 0.91 8.31 5.75
CA MET A 75 1.68 7.18 6.26
C MET A 75 1.50 5.96 5.37
N ASN A 76 2.60 5.32 5.01
CA ASN A 76 2.62 4.03 4.37
C ASN A 76 2.97 2.94 5.38
N MET A 77 2.23 1.85 5.35
CA MET A 77 2.45 0.68 6.19
C MET A 77 2.67 -0.55 5.31
N GLN A 78 3.70 -1.32 5.62
CA GLN A 78 3.99 -2.60 4.98
C GLN A 78 3.72 -3.75 5.93
N TYR A 79 3.05 -4.77 5.42
CA TYR A 79 2.63 -5.94 6.17
C TYR A 79 2.98 -7.23 5.43
N ALA A 80 3.18 -8.30 6.20
CA ALA A 80 3.24 -9.65 5.70
C ALA A 80 2.16 -10.51 6.36
N ILE A 81 1.57 -11.43 5.59
CA ILE A 81 0.58 -12.38 6.09
C ILE A 81 1.13 -13.78 5.88
N GLU A 82 1.27 -14.53 6.98
CA GLU A 82 1.67 -15.95 6.96
C GLU A 82 0.81 -16.72 7.95
N ASP A 83 0.28 -17.86 7.53
CA ASP A 83 -0.58 -18.72 8.36
C ASP A 83 -1.76 -17.98 8.99
N GLY A 84 -2.37 -17.06 8.24
CA GLY A 84 -3.51 -16.25 8.69
C GLY A 84 -3.16 -15.17 9.72
N LYS A 85 -1.89 -14.92 9.98
CA LYS A 85 -1.42 -13.89 10.91
C LYS A 85 -0.82 -12.71 10.17
N VAL A 86 -1.18 -11.51 10.59
CA VAL A 86 -0.65 -10.25 10.07
C VAL A 86 0.57 -9.84 10.88
N TYR A 87 1.66 -9.57 10.18
CA TYR A 87 2.90 -9.04 10.73
C TYR A 87 3.17 -7.65 10.18
N VAL A 88 3.58 -6.72 11.05
CA VAL A 88 4.05 -5.40 10.63
C VAL A 88 5.50 -5.53 10.18
N ILE A 89 5.81 -5.11 8.96
CA ILE A 89 7.18 -5.03 8.45
C ILE A 89 7.77 -3.67 8.79
N GLU A 90 7.12 -2.59 8.32
CA GLU A 90 7.57 -1.23 8.63
C GLU A 90 6.43 -0.20 8.58
N ALA A 91 6.64 0.92 9.26
CA ALA A 91 5.79 2.09 9.23
C ALA A 91 6.59 3.29 8.72
N ASN A 92 6.11 3.90 7.65
CA ASN A 92 6.74 5.03 6.98
C ASN A 92 5.82 6.26 7.06
N PRO A 93 5.99 7.18 8.04
CA PRO A 93 5.18 8.40 8.15
C PRO A 93 5.60 9.44 7.11
N ARG A 94 5.43 9.11 5.85
CA ARG A 94 5.76 9.89 4.66
C ARG A 94 4.91 9.43 3.48
N ALA A 95 4.95 10.18 2.38
CA ALA A 95 4.40 9.71 1.11
C ALA A 95 5.16 8.47 0.60
N SER A 96 4.44 7.60 -0.08
CA SER A 96 4.96 6.41 -0.75
C SER A 96 4.84 6.54 -2.26
N ARG A 97 5.45 5.62 -3.01
CA ARG A 97 5.26 5.51 -4.45
C ARG A 97 3.86 5.05 -4.83
N THR A 98 3.22 4.30 -3.94
CA THR A 98 1.88 3.76 -4.16
C THR A 98 0.77 4.82 -3.99
N VAL A 99 1.06 5.99 -3.41
CA VAL A 99 0.10 7.10 -3.28
C VAL A 99 -0.56 7.49 -4.61
N PRO A 100 0.14 7.62 -5.75
CA PRO A 100 -0.50 7.90 -7.02
C PRO A 100 -1.45 6.79 -7.49
N LEU A 101 -1.08 5.52 -7.30
CA LEU A 101 -1.92 4.36 -7.59
C LEU A 101 -3.20 4.40 -6.76
N VAL A 102 -3.07 4.49 -5.43
CA VAL A 102 -4.21 4.58 -4.50
C VAL A 102 -5.11 5.77 -4.84
N SER A 103 -4.51 6.91 -5.14
CA SER A 103 -5.26 8.12 -5.49
C SER A 103 -6.13 7.93 -6.73
N LYS A 104 -5.60 7.26 -7.75
CA LYS A 104 -6.31 7.01 -9.01
C LYS A 104 -7.39 5.94 -8.83
N VAL A 105 -7.02 4.78 -8.27
CA VAL A 105 -7.93 3.64 -8.13
C VAL A 105 -9.05 3.95 -7.13
N CYS A 106 -8.74 4.55 -5.99
CA CYS A 106 -9.75 4.89 -4.97
C CYS A 106 -10.46 6.23 -5.24
N ASN A 107 -10.13 6.92 -6.33
CA ASN A 107 -10.62 8.26 -6.64
C ASN A 107 -10.55 9.20 -5.41
N THR A 108 -9.37 9.25 -4.80
CA THR A 108 -9.10 10.01 -3.57
C THR A 108 -7.77 10.74 -3.74
N GLN A 109 -7.77 12.06 -3.77
CA GLN A 109 -6.57 12.87 -4.02
C GLN A 109 -5.65 12.90 -2.80
N MET A 110 -4.99 11.79 -2.51
CA MET A 110 -4.24 11.54 -1.27
C MET A 110 -3.23 12.65 -0.95
N ALA A 111 -2.36 13.03 -1.89
CA ALA A 111 -1.34 14.05 -1.67
C ALA A 111 -1.94 15.42 -1.34
N ARG A 112 -3.01 15.82 -2.07
CA ARG A 112 -3.71 17.08 -1.81
C ARG A 112 -4.37 17.10 -0.44
N LEU A 113 -5.03 16.01 -0.07
CA LEU A 113 -5.70 15.90 1.22
C LEU A 113 -4.69 15.88 2.35
N ALA A 114 -3.57 15.18 2.21
CA ALA A 114 -2.47 15.18 3.17
C ALA A 114 -1.93 16.59 3.41
N THR A 115 -1.75 17.38 2.36
CA THR A 115 -1.31 18.78 2.49
C THR A 115 -2.30 19.61 3.30
N ARG A 116 -3.61 19.44 3.10
CA ARG A 116 -4.64 20.13 3.89
C ARG A 116 -4.59 19.75 5.37
N LEU A 117 -4.42 18.45 5.67
CA LEU A 117 -4.24 17.97 7.05
C LEU A 117 -2.99 18.57 7.69
N MET A 118 -1.87 18.60 6.98
CA MET A 118 -0.63 19.22 7.45
C MET A 118 -0.75 20.72 7.69
N LEU A 119 -1.67 21.39 7.00
CA LEU A 119 -2.01 22.80 7.21
C LEU A 119 -3.04 23.02 8.33
N GLY A 120 -3.43 21.97 9.05
CA GLY A 120 -4.26 22.04 10.25
C GLY A 120 -5.75 21.76 10.04
N GLU A 121 -6.18 21.33 8.84
CA GLU A 121 -7.56 20.84 8.67
C GLU A 121 -7.72 19.49 9.38
N SER A 122 -8.93 19.21 9.89
CA SER A 122 -9.24 17.90 10.48
C SER A 122 -9.69 16.90 9.40
N LEU A 123 -9.47 15.61 9.65
CA LEU A 123 -9.94 14.56 8.77
C LEU A 123 -11.47 14.58 8.62
N ALA A 124 -12.18 14.85 9.71
CA ALA A 124 -13.63 15.01 9.73
C ALA A 124 -14.13 16.11 8.77
N SER A 125 -13.38 17.23 8.66
CA SER A 125 -13.75 18.35 7.78
C SER A 125 -13.62 18.01 6.30
N LEU A 126 -12.84 16.98 5.95
CA LEU A 126 -12.65 16.56 4.55
C LEU A 126 -13.83 15.76 3.99
N GLY A 127 -14.75 15.30 4.85
CA GLY A 127 -15.94 14.57 4.43
C GLY A 127 -15.65 13.24 3.74
N LEU A 128 -14.52 12.61 4.05
CA LEU A 128 -14.12 11.32 3.49
C LEU A 128 -15.04 10.21 4.01
N LYS A 129 -15.41 9.32 3.10
CA LYS A 129 -16.24 8.15 3.41
C LYS A 129 -15.61 6.92 2.78
N ASP A 130 -15.81 5.78 3.41
CA ASP A 130 -15.46 4.50 2.80
C ASP A 130 -16.25 4.34 1.51
N LYS A 131 -15.56 3.95 0.44
CA LYS A 131 -16.13 3.75 -0.89
C LYS A 131 -15.92 2.31 -1.32
N THR A 132 -16.93 1.74 -1.93
CA THR A 132 -16.77 0.51 -2.71
C THR A 132 -16.07 0.87 -4.02
N ILE A 133 -14.99 0.19 -4.34
CA ILE A 133 -14.27 0.33 -5.60
C ILE A 133 -14.91 -0.66 -6.58
N PRO A 134 -15.57 -0.19 -7.66
CA PRO A 134 -16.33 -1.07 -8.56
C PRO A 134 -15.48 -1.70 -9.68
N TYR A 135 -14.17 -1.64 -9.58
CA TYR A 135 -13.20 -2.13 -10.55
C TYR A 135 -11.90 -2.49 -9.85
N PHE A 136 -10.98 -3.12 -10.56
CA PHE A 136 -9.64 -3.42 -10.09
C PHE A 136 -8.63 -2.51 -10.74
N GLY A 137 -7.65 -2.05 -9.97
CA GLY A 137 -6.48 -1.37 -10.46
C GLY A 137 -5.25 -2.23 -10.19
N ALA A 138 -4.43 -2.47 -11.20
CA ALA A 138 -3.18 -3.20 -11.06
C ALA A 138 -2.00 -2.30 -11.43
N LYS A 139 -0.98 -2.31 -10.60
CA LYS A 139 0.31 -1.68 -10.86
C LYS A 139 1.29 -2.76 -11.31
N GLU A 140 2.09 -2.46 -12.32
CA GLU A 140 3.24 -3.26 -12.74
C GLU A 140 4.50 -2.40 -12.76
N ALA A 141 5.64 -2.99 -12.40
CA ALA A 141 6.93 -2.32 -12.39
C ALA A 141 7.54 -2.26 -13.79
N VAL A 142 8.20 -1.16 -14.13
CA VAL A 142 9.01 -1.05 -15.35
C VAL A 142 10.44 -1.45 -15.03
N LEU A 143 10.86 -2.61 -15.52
CA LEU A 143 12.17 -3.20 -15.30
C LEU A 143 13.04 -3.03 -16.56
N PRO A 144 14.10 -2.21 -16.52
CA PRO A 144 14.87 -1.82 -17.71
C PRO A 144 15.98 -2.83 -18.06
N TRP A 145 15.70 -4.14 -18.06
CA TRP A 145 16.70 -5.18 -18.29
C TRP A 145 17.49 -5.02 -19.60
N ALA A 146 16.80 -4.55 -20.64
CA ALA A 146 17.46 -4.32 -21.94
C ALA A 146 18.57 -3.25 -21.89
N ARG A 147 18.55 -2.37 -20.89
CA ARG A 147 19.57 -1.32 -20.69
C ARG A 147 20.75 -1.78 -19.86
N PHE A 148 20.62 -2.89 -19.15
CA PHE A 148 21.62 -3.43 -18.24
C PHE A 148 21.91 -4.89 -18.55
N PRO A 149 22.58 -5.18 -19.69
CA PRO A 149 22.90 -6.54 -20.07
C PRO A 149 23.82 -7.19 -19.01
N GLY A 150 23.51 -8.44 -18.67
CA GLY A 150 24.28 -9.20 -17.67
C GLY A 150 23.86 -9.00 -16.20
N VAL A 151 22.88 -8.17 -15.93
CA VAL A 151 22.27 -8.08 -14.59
C VAL A 151 21.32 -9.26 -14.38
N ASP A 152 21.39 -9.88 -13.22
CA ASP A 152 20.47 -10.94 -12.81
C ASP A 152 19.03 -10.40 -12.75
N PRO A 153 18.07 -10.97 -13.50
CA PRO A 153 16.69 -10.55 -13.48
C PRO A 153 15.89 -10.98 -12.24
N ILE A 154 16.47 -11.80 -11.36
CA ILE A 154 15.82 -12.24 -10.14
C ILE A 154 15.56 -11.03 -9.24
N LEU A 155 14.28 -10.83 -8.88
CA LEU A 155 13.86 -9.78 -7.96
C LEU A 155 14.22 -10.14 -6.51
N GLY A 156 14.53 -9.13 -5.72
CA GLY A 156 14.94 -9.29 -4.33
C GLY A 156 14.69 -8.01 -3.51
N PRO A 157 15.36 -7.84 -2.38
CA PRO A 157 15.11 -6.72 -1.48
C PRO A 157 15.60 -5.36 -2.01
N GLU A 158 16.40 -5.35 -3.07
CA GLU A 158 16.90 -4.13 -3.71
C GLU A 158 16.00 -3.72 -4.87
N MET A 159 15.61 -2.46 -4.91
CA MET A 159 14.81 -1.93 -6.00
C MET A 159 15.58 -1.85 -7.32
N ARG A 160 14.98 -2.39 -8.39
CA ARG A 160 15.53 -2.41 -9.76
C ARG A 160 14.65 -1.69 -10.78
N SER A 161 13.38 -1.45 -10.44
CA SER A 161 12.45 -0.74 -11.33
C SER A 161 12.83 0.73 -11.51
N THR A 162 12.51 1.28 -12.68
CA THR A 162 12.71 2.69 -13.04
C THR A 162 11.41 3.45 -13.25
N GLY A 163 10.29 2.79 -13.12
CA GLY A 163 8.95 3.35 -13.27
C GLY A 163 7.88 2.32 -12.99
N GLU A 164 6.63 2.73 -13.17
CA GLU A 164 5.47 1.89 -12.98
C GLU A 164 4.37 2.24 -13.98
N VAL A 165 3.52 1.29 -14.28
CA VAL A 165 2.32 1.45 -15.12
C VAL A 165 1.09 1.02 -14.33
N LEU A 166 -0.05 1.63 -14.64
CA LEU A 166 -1.34 1.30 -14.06
C LEU A 166 -2.28 0.77 -15.14
N GLY A 167 -2.82 -0.41 -14.91
CA GLY A 167 -3.97 -0.97 -15.62
C GLY A 167 -5.23 -0.92 -14.77
N MET A 168 -6.41 -0.77 -15.39
CA MET A 168 -7.70 -0.83 -14.71
C MET A 168 -8.66 -1.72 -15.50
N ALA A 169 -9.44 -2.58 -14.80
CA ALA A 169 -10.42 -3.47 -15.39
C ALA A 169 -11.68 -3.55 -14.52
N GLY A 170 -12.83 -3.86 -15.14
CA GLY A 170 -14.11 -4.00 -14.43
C GLY A 170 -14.23 -5.30 -13.64
N ASP A 171 -13.44 -6.30 -13.98
CA ASP A 171 -13.37 -7.62 -13.36
C ASP A 171 -11.91 -8.04 -13.16
N PHE A 172 -11.71 -8.96 -12.22
CA PHE A 172 -10.41 -9.59 -12.00
C PHE A 172 -10.39 -10.91 -12.79
N PRO A 173 -9.50 -11.09 -13.78
CA PRO A 173 -9.38 -12.35 -14.47
C PRO A 173 -8.86 -13.43 -13.51
N LEU A 174 -9.61 -14.52 -13.38
CA LEU A 174 -9.22 -15.72 -12.64
C LEU A 174 -8.31 -16.60 -13.47
#